data_a81d9984a43c624c1fef18daeed402ff
#
_entry.id   a81d9984a43c624c1fef18daeed402ff
#
_cell.length_a   1.000
_cell.length_b   1.000
_cell.length_c   1.000
_cell.angle_alpha   90.00
_cell.angle_beta   90.00
_cell.angle_gamma   90.00
#
_symmetry.space_group_name_H-M   'P 1'
#
loop_
_entity.id
_entity.type
_entity.pdbx_description
1 polymer ?
#
loop_
_entity_poly.entity_id
_entity_poly.type
_entity_poly.pdbx_seq_one_letter_code
_entity_poly.pdbx_strand_id
1 'polypeptide(L)'
;MKCRRCRAPAVIDVRRHNAGFCAECFTRHCREQVRRAIEDHDMIHEGDRVLVAVSGGKDSLGLWQLLRELGYDADGLYVGLGIGDYSDRSGEFARAFAKRHDWPLLEIDLLDTYGFDVPRGARAAKRVPCSACGLSKRHVFNDAAVTNGYDVLATGHNLDDEAAVLLGNVLRWEAGYLGRQHPVLPAAPGFARKVKPLVRLGERELAAYCVLTDIDYIVEECPMAAGNRHLGYKEMLNQIEERSPGTKAAFLFGFIERGHERFADDAVDEREDLRPCSECGAPTPGDVCAFCRLRTRAAAQRIPLRAEAEA
;
A
#
# COMPACT_ATOMS: atom_id res chain seq x y z
N MET A 1 23.24 24.06 4.76
CA MET A 1 22.31 24.38 3.64
C MET A 1 21.18 25.26 4.15
N LYS A 2 20.59 26.13 3.31
CA LYS A 2 19.45 26.98 3.66
C LYS A 2 18.18 26.44 2.97
N CYS A 3 17.05 26.58 3.66
CA CYS A 3 15.74 26.25 3.11
C CYS A 3 15.47 27.08 1.84
N ARG A 4 15.08 26.40 0.76
CA ARG A 4 14.79 27.06 -0.52
C ARG A 4 13.60 28.03 -0.43
N ARG A 5 12.63 27.76 0.46
CA ARG A 5 11.39 28.56 0.58
C ARG A 5 11.54 29.77 1.52
N CYS A 6 12.06 29.56 2.73
CA CYS A 6 12.08 30.59 3.80
C CYS A 6 13.48 31.01 4.25
N ARG A 7 14.54 30.42 3.69
CA ARG A 7 15.96 30.71 4.01
C ARG A 7 16.42 30.29 5.43
N ALA A 8 15.57 29.73 6.26
CA ALA A 8 15.94 29.14 7.53
C ALA A 8 16.92 27.97 7.36
N PRO A 9 17.60 27.49 8.40
CA PRO A 9 18.42 26.28 8.32
C PRO A 9 17.62 25.11 7.77
N ALA A 10 18.16 24.42 6.76
CA ALA A 10 17.52 23.23 6.20
C ALA A 10 17.84 21.98 7.05
N VAL A 11 16.84 21.15 7.28
CA VAL A 11 16.96 19.88 8.01
C VAL A 11 16.97 18.67 7.07
N ILE A 12 16.51 18.84 5.84
CA ILE A 12 16.51 17.77 4.83
C ILE A 12 16.90 18.34 3.45
N ASP A 13 17.64 17.53 2.69
CA ASP A 13 17.95 17.75 1.28
C ASP A 13 17.13 16.79 0.39
N VAL A 14 16.30 17.35 -0.47
CA VAL A 14 15.53 16.61 -1.47
C VAL A 14 16.22 16.76 -2.82
N ARG A 15 17.23 15.91 -3.06
CA ARG A 15 18.15 16.00 -4.20
C ARG A 15 17.44 16.04 -5.55
N ARG A 16 16.38 15.23 -5.73
CA ARG A 16 15.58 15.21 -6.96
C ARG A 16 14.91 16.55 -7.30
N HIS A 17 14.74 17.44 -6.32
CA HIS A 17 14.21 18.79 -6.48
C HIS A 17 15.32 19.86 -6.38
N ASN A 18 16.58 19.45 -6.17
CA ASN A 18 17.69 20.33 -5.89
C ASN A 18 17.33 21.39 -4.82
N ALA A 19 16.77 20.92 -3.69
CA ALA A 19 16.19 21.80 -2.69
C ALA A 19 16.36 21.27 -1.26
N GLY A 20 16.94 22.12 -0.41
CA GLY A 20 16.89 21.95 1.03
C GLY A 20 15.64 22.55 1.62
N PHE A 21 15.08 21.91 2.65
CA PHE A 21 13.91 22.42 3.38
C PHE A 21 14.15 22.43 4.89
N CYS A 22 13.63 23.43 5.60
CA CYS A 22 13.42 23.39 7.04
C CYS A 22 12.21 22.47 7.37
N ALA A 23 12.01 22.10 8.61
CA ALA A 23 10.96 21.18 9.03
C ALA A 23 9.55 21.61 8.53
N GLU A 24 9.16 22.84 8.79
CA GLU A 24 7.86 23.39 8.38
C GLU A 24 7.67 23.41 6.85
N CYS A 25 8.67 23.88 6.10
CA CYS A 25 8.59 23.92 4.65
C CYS A 25 8.61 22.52 4.03
N PHE A 26 9.23 21.54 4.68
CA PHE A 26 9.23 20.16 4.23
C PHE A 26 7.89 19.46 4.47
N THR A 27 7.30 19.58 5.65
CA THR A 27 5.96 19.02 5.90
C THR A 27 4.91 19.60 4.98
N ARG A 28 4.97 20.93 4.71
CA ARG A 28 4.14 21.56 3.68
C ARG A 28 4.42 21.02 2.27
N HIS A 29 5.69 20.76 1.92
CA HIS A 29 6.06 20.15 0.64
C HIS A 29 5.43 18.74 0.50
N CYS A 30 5.48 17.91 1.54
CA CYS A 30 4.85 16.58 1.52
C CYS A 30 3.34 16.67 1.27
N ARG A 31 2.63 17.55 1.98
CA ARG A 31 1.20 17.81 1.74
C ARG A 31 0.91 18.24 0.31
N GLU A 32 1.72 19.13 -0.24
CA GLU A 32 1.57 19.59 -1.63
C GLU A 32 1.81 18.46 -2.64
N GLN A 33 2.77 17.55 -2.40
CA GLN A 33 2.99 16.42 -3.29
C GLN A 33 1.80 15.45 -3.28
N VAL A 34 1.24 15.17 -2.10
CA VAL A 34 0.03 14.32 -1.98
C VAL A 34 -1.18 14.98 -2.63
N ARG A 35 -1.42 16.27 -2.34
CA ARG A 35 -2.51 17.02 -2.98
C ARG A 35 -2.41 16.99 -4.50
N ARG A 36 -1.21 17.24 -5.06
CA ARG A 36 -0.98 17.17 -6.51
C ARG A 36 -1.21 15.77 -7.07
N ALA A 37 -0.78 14.71 -6.35
CA ALA A 37 -1.05 13.35 -6.81
C ALA A 37 -2.55 13.08 -6.91
N ILE A 38 -3.31 13.56 -5.92
CA ILE A 38 -4.78 13.40 -5.89
C ILE A 38 -5.43 14.19 -7.04
N GLU A 39 -5.02 15.45 -7.25
CA GLU A 39 -5.55 16.31 -8.30
C GLU A 39 -5.16 15.85 -9.71
N ASP A 40 -3.86 15.55 -9.95
CA ASP A 40 -3.34 15.15 -11.26
C ASP A 40 -3.95 13.83 -11.77
N HIS A 41 -4.39 12.95 -10.86
CA HIS A 41 -4.91 11.63 -11.19
C HIS A 41 -6.37 11.41 -10.77
N ASP A 42 -7.08 12.44 -10.37
CA ASP A 42 -8.50 12.38 -9.98
C ASP A 42 -8.80 11.26 -8.96
N MET A 43 -7.97 11.19 -7.89
CA MET A 43 -7.97 10.07 -6.95
C MET A 43 -9.14 10.07 -5.98
N ILE A 44 -9.47 11.23 -5.43
CA ILE A 44 -10.47 11.42 -4.36
C ILE A 44 -11.32 12.63 -4.71
N HIS A 45 -12.64 12.46 -4.72
CA HIS A 45 -13.59 13.53 -5.01
C HIS A 45 -14.14 14.16 -3.74
N GLU A 46 -14.78 15.30 -3.87
CA GLU A 46 -15.49 15.94 -2.77
C GLU A 46 -16.64 15.03 -2.28
N GLY A 47 -16.67 14.80 -0.99
CA GLY A 47 -17.67 13.93 -0.34
C GLY A 47 -17.29 12.44 -0.32
N ASP A 48 -16.23 12.00 -0.99
CA ASP A 48 -15.77 10.62 -0.91
C ASP A 48 -15.35 10.27 0.52
N ARG A 49 -15.81 9.12 1.02
CA ARG A 49 -15.31 8.47 2.24
C ARG A 49 -14.10 7.59 1.90
N VAL A 50 -12.99 7.85 2.56
CA VAL A 50 -11.71 7.18 2.25
C VAL A 50 -11.38 6.15 3.33
N LEU A 51 -11.10 4.91 2.94
CA LEU A 51 -10.54 3.89 3.80
C LEU A 51 -9.04 3.77 3.55
N VAL A 52 -8.21 4.02 4.56
CA VAL A 52 -6.75 3.93 4.47
C VAL A 52 -6.28 2.58 4.97
N ALA A 53 -5.60 1.81 4.14
CA ALA A 53 -4.97 0.55 4.55
C ALA A 53 -3.76 0.84 5.46
N VAL A 54 -3.93 0.66 6.76
CA VAL A 54 -2.93 0.95 7.79
C VAL A 54 -2.21 -0.33 8.20
N SER A 55 -0.89 -0.35 8.11
CA SER A 55 -0.05 -1.49 8.49
C SER A 55 0.82 -1.24 9.72
N GLY A 56 0.66 -0.10 10.40
CA GLY A 56 1.55 0.31 11.48
C GLY A 56 2.92 0.81 11.03
N GLY A 57 3.23 0.74 9.74
CA GLY A 57 4.48 1.26 9.16
C GLY A 57 4.38 2.72 8.72
N LYS A 58 5.55 3.38 8.56
CA LYS A 58 5.70 4.81 8.24
C LYS A 58 4.83 5.29 7.08
N ASP A 59 4.79 4.52 5.99
CA ASP A 59 4.11 4.95 4.77
C ASP A 59 2.60 4.98 4.96
N SER A 60 2.03 4.00 5.64
CA SER A 60 0.59 3.92 5.88
C SER A 60 0.10 4.93 6.91
N LEU A 61 0.85 5.13 8.01
CA LEU A 61 0.51 6.13 9.04
C LEU A 61 0.73 7.55 8.51
N GLY A 62 1.84 7.78 7.77
CA GLY A 62 2.11 9.05 7.11
C GLY A 62 1.04 9.40 6.05
N LEU A 63 0.57 8.42 5.28
CA LEU A 63 -0.55 8.61 4.35
C LEU A 63 -1.81 9.05 5.09
N TRP A 64 -2.17 8.33 6.15
CA TRP A 64 -3.39 8.62 6.90
C TRP A 64 -3.36 10.04 7.47
N GLN A 65 -2.24 10.44 8.10
CA GLN A 65 -2.08 11.81 8.59
C GLN A 65 -2.17 12.85 7.46
N LEU A 66 -1.46 12.63 6.34
CA LEU A 66 -1.46 13.57 5.21
C LEU A 66 -2.86 13.77 4.62
N LEU A 67 -3.67 12.71 4.50
CA LEU A 67 -5.05 12.81 4.02
C LEU A 67 -5.93 13.61 5.00
N ARG A 68 -5.84 13.33 6.31
CA ARG A 68 -6.58 14.09 7.34
C ARG A 68 -6.13 15.56 7.40
N GLU A 69 -4.84 15.85 7.30
CA GLU A 69 -4.31 17.24 7.23
C GLU A 69 -4.79 17.99 5.98
N LEU A 70 -5.06 17.30 4.89
CA LEU A 70 -5.63 17.85 3.66
C LEU A 70 -7.16 18.00 3.71
N GLY A 71 -7.81 17.55 4.79
CA GLY A 71 -9.25 17.69 5.02
C GLY A 71 -10.12 16.57 4.47
N TYR A 72 -9.52 15.45 4.04
CA TYR A 72 -10.31 14.30 3.57
C TYR A 72 -10.92 13.52 4.74
N ASP A 73 -12.13 13.00 4.54
CA ASP A 73 -12.78 12.05 5.46
C ASP A 73 -12.16 10.66 5.31
N ALA A 74 -11.12 10.39 6.10
CA ALA A 74 -10.26 9.22 5.96
C ALA A 74 -10.18 8.41 7.26
N ASP A 75 -10.72 7.20 7.24
CA ASP A 75 -10.68 6.24 8.35
C ASP A 75 -9.60 5.18 8.12
N GLY A 76 -9.04 4.64 9.20
CA GLY A 76 -8.03 3.58 9.11
C GLY A 76 -8.63 2.19 9.00
N LEU A 77 -7.96 1.29 8.29
CA LEU A 77 -8.21 -0.16 8.32
C LEU A 77 -6.93 -0.90 8.64
N TYR A 78 -6.88 -1.57 9.76
CA TYR A 78 -5.83 -2.50 10.13
C TYR A 78 -6.29 -3.95 9.92
N VAL A 79 -5.42 -4.80 9.33
CA VAL A 79 -5.68 -6.22 9.17
C VAL A 79 -4.59 -7.03 9.89
N GLY A 80 -4.97 -7.70 10.98
CA GLY A 80 -4.15 -8.66 11.68
C GLY A 80 -3.91 -9.90 10.81
N LEU A 81 -2.64 -10.18 10.49
CA LEU A 81 -2.26 -11.22 9.53
C LEU A 81 -1.78 -12.52 10.21
N GLY A 82 -1.68 -12.53 11.54
CA GLY A 82 -1.18 -13.66 12.33
C GLY A 82 0.30 -13.98 12.07
N ILE A 83 1.13 -12.99 11.77
CA ILE A 83 2.58 -13.16 11.56
C ILE A 83 3.29 -12.95 12.91
N GLY A 84 2.95 -13.78 13.90
CA GLY A 84 3.53 -13.75 15.24
C GLY A 84 3.57 -12.34 15.84
N ASP A 85 4.58 -12.06 16.67
CA ASP A 85 4.78 -10.78 17.37
C ASP A 85 4.84 -9.57 16.42
N TYR A 86 5.24 -9.78 15.16
CA TYR A 86 5.25 -8.70 14.18
C TYR A 86 3.84 -8.14 13.91
N SER A 87 2.83 -9.00 13.75
CA SER A 87 1.45 -8.54 13.57
C SER A 87 0.93 -7.82 14.81
N ASP A 88 1.20 -8.36 16.00
CA ASP A 88 0.74 -7.78 17.25
C ASP A 88 1.31 -6.38 17.44
N ARG A 89 2.63 -6.22 17.28
CA ARG A 89 3.32 -4.92 17.37
C ARG A 89 2.88 -3.94 16.30
N SER A 90 2.73 -4.38 15.06
CA SER A 90 2.25 -3.49 13.99
C SER A 90 0.83 -2.97 14.25
N GLY A 91 -0.03 -3.81 14.85
CA GLY A 91 -1.37 -3.42 15.31
C GLY A 91 -1.32 -2.42 16.48
N GLU A 92 -0.39 -2.58 17.42
CA GLU A 92 -0.20 -1.63 18.51
C GLU A 92 0.13 -0.22 18.00
N PHE A 93 1.04 -0.08 17.03
CA PHE A 93 1.33 1.21 16.41
C PHE A 93 0.11 1.81 15.71
N ALA A 94 -0.66 1.01 14.97
CA ALA A 94 -1.87 1.47 14.30
C ALA A 94 -2.92 1.98 15.31
N ARG A 95 -3.18 1.22 16.39
CA ARG A 95 -4.11 1.59 17.46
C ARG A 95 -3.66 2.81 18.25
N ALA A 96 -2.37 2.87 18.60
CA ALA A 96 -1.81 4.02 19.32
C ALA A 96 -1.93 5.30 18.50
N PHE A 97 -1.66 5.22 17.20
CA PHE A 97 -1.80 6.34 16.28
C PHE A 97 -3.27 6.79 16.16
N ALA A 98 -4.19 5.87 15.93
CA ALA A 98 -5.64 6.14 15.88
C ALA A 98 -6.13 6.83 17.16
N LYS A 99 -5.76 6.27 18.32
CA LYS A 99 -6.13 6.80 19.64
C LYS A 99 -5.55 8.19 19.89
N ARG A 100 -4.29 8.44 19.50
CA ARG A 100 -3.63 9.75 19.67
C ARG A 100 -4.39 10.87 18.95
N HIS A 101 -4.98 10.58 17.80
CA HIS A 101 -5.65 11.54 16.95
C HIS A 101 -7.18 11.50 17.06
N ASP A 102 -7.73 10.56 17.82
CA ASP A 102 -9.18 10.28 17.92
C ASP A 102 -9.79 10.02 16.53
N TRP A 103 -9.10 9.21 15.72
CA TRP A 103 -9.56 8.82 14.38
C TRP A 103 -10.09 7.40 14.36
N PRO A 104 -11.18 7.13 13.61
CA PRO A 104 -11.76 5.80 13.51
C PRO A 104 -10.76 4.80 12.90
N LEU A 105 -10.63 3.63 13.54
CA LEU A 105 -9.84 2.51 13.06
C LEU A 105 -10.72 1.27 13.02
N LEU A 106 -10.95 0.76 11.81
CA LEU A 106 -11.55 -0.56 11.61
C LEU A 106 -10.46 -1.62 11.75
N GLU A 107 -10.68 -2.62 12.59
CA GLU A 107 -9.76 -3.73 12.79
C GLU A 107 -10.39 -5.05 12.34
N ILE A 108 -9.66 -5.81 11.52
CA ILE A 108 -10.07 -7.14 11.07
C ILE A 108 -8.91 -8.09 11.36
N ASP A 109 -9.12 -9.09 12.20
CA ASP A 109 -8.16 -10.18 12.38
C ASP A 109 -8.47 -11.32 11.41
N LEU A 110 -7.46 -11.76 10.66
CA LEU A 110 -7.62 -12.77 9.62
C LEU A 110 -7.93 -14.16 10.21
N LEU A 111 -7.36 -14.46 11.36
CA LEU A 111 -7.60 -15.74 12.04
C LEU A 111 -9.01 -15.78 12.64
N ASP A 112 -9.40 -14.73 13.35
CA ASP A 112 -10.71 -14.66 14.01
C ASP A 112 -11.86 -14.60 12.99
N THR A 113 -11.69 -13.79 11.93
CA THR A 113 -12.75 -13.55 10.94
C THR A 113 -12.87 -14.67 9.90
N TYR A 114 -11.74 -15.23 9.46
CA TYR A 114 -11.71 -16.16 8.33
C TYR A 114 -11.14 -17.55 8.67
N GLY A 115 -10.70 -17.78 9.93
CA GLY A 115 -10.24 -19.06 10.43
C GLY A 115 -8.83 -19.48 10.00
N PHE A 116 -8.01 -18.56 9.47
CA PHE A 116 -6.62 -18.83 9.12
C PHE A 116 -5.75 -17.58 9.22
N ASP A 117 -4.45 -17.77 9.38
CA ASP A 117 -3.41 -16.74 9.31
C ASP A 117 -2.59 -16.85 8.02
N VAL A 118 -1.80 -15.82 7.69
CA VAL A 118 -0.97 -15.80 6.48
C VAL A 118 0.05 -16.95 6.47
N PRO A 119 0.79 -17.24 7.57
CA PRO A 119 1.71 -18.37 7.61
C PRO A 119 1.04 -19.71 7.27
N ARG A 120 -0.13 -19.99 7.86
CA ARG A 120 -0.91 -21.21 7.61
C ARG A 120 -1.42 -21.26 6.16
N GLY A 121 -2.00 -20.16 5.67
CA GLY A 121 -2.48 -20.06 4.29
C GLY A 121 -1.37 -20.27 3.26
N ALA A 122 -0.19 -19.69 3.48
CA ALA A 122 0.96 -19.85 2.59
C ALA A 122 1.42 -21.31 2.52
N ARG A 123 1.57 -21.98 3.68
CA ARG A 123 1.94 -23.40 3.75
C ARG A 123 0.90 -24.29 3.06
N ALA A 124 -0.38 -24.08 3.37
CA ALA A 124 -1.48 -24.88 2.81
C ALA A 124 -1.59 -24.79 1.29
N ALA A 125 -1.33 -23.61 0.74
CA ALA A 125 -1.40 -23.36 -0.70
C ALA A 125 -0.06 -23.59 -1.41
N LYS A 126 1.02 -23.95 -0.69
CA LYS A 126 2.40 -24.03 -1.21
C LYS A 126 2.80 -22.75 -1.97
N ARG A 127 2.45 -21.60 -1.40
CA ARG A 127 2.74 -20.29 -1.97
C ARG A 127 3.86 -19.59 -1.20
N VAL A 128 4.57 -18.69 -1.89
CA VAL A 128 5.45 -17.72 -1.22
C VAL A 128 4.59 -16.88 -0.25
N PRO A 129 5.02 -16.68 1.00
CA PRO A 129 4.23 -15.99 2.02
C PRO A 129 3.70 -14.62 1.58
N CYS A 130 4.53 -13.81 0.91
CA CYS A 130 4.11 -12.50 0.37
C CYS A 130 2.95 -12.61 -0.64
N SER A 131 2.90 -13.71 -1.42
CA SER A 131 1.78 -13.95 -2.35
C SER A 131 0.47 -14.25 -1.64
N ALA A 132 0.51 -15.07 -0.58
CA ALA A 132 -0.66 -15.35 0.26
C ALA A 132 -1.12 -14.10 1.02
N CYS A 133 -0.17 -13.35 1.59
CA CYS A 133 -0.41 -12.08 2.26
C CYS A 133 -1.09 -11.06 1.32
N GLY A 134 -0.51 -10.84 0.14
CA GLY A 134 -1.05 -9.89 -0.82
C GLY A 134 -2.45 -10.27 -1.33
N LEU A 135 -2.71 -11.58 -1.51
CA LEU A 135 -4.04 -12.08 -1.85
C LEU A 135 -5.05 -11.79 -0.74
N SER A 136 -4.70 -12.12 0.50
CA SER A 136 -5.55 -11.90 1.67
C SER A 136 -5.84 -10.42 1.89
N LYS A 137 -4.81 -9.57 1.88
CA LYS A 137 -4.96 -8.11 2.02
C LYS A 137 -5.88 -7.52 0.95
N ARG A 138 -5.66 -7.87 -0.33
CA ARG A 138 -6.48 -7.31 -1.41
C ARG A 138 -7.95 -7.69 -1.29
N HIS A 139 -8.23 -8.91 -0.84
CA HIS A 139 -9.61 -9.36 -0.59
C HIS A 139 -10.22 -8.60 0.58
N VAL A 140 -9.59 -8.65 1.75
CA VAL A 140 -10.11 -8.04 2.98
C VAL A 140 -10.26 -6.52 2.87
N PHE A 141 -9.28 -5.83 2.26
CA PHE A 141 -9.35 -4.38 2.06
C PHE A 141 -10.52 -3.98 1.17
N ASN A 142 -10.73 -4.72 0.07
CA ASN A 142 -11.83 -4.43 -0.83
C ASN A 142 -13.19 -4.75 -0.20
N ASP A 143 -13.30 -5.89 0.46
CA ASP A 143 -14.50 -6.31 1.17
C ASP A 143 -14.89 -5.30 2.25
N ALA A 144 -13.93 -4.90 3.08
CA ALA A 144 -14.12 -3.89 4.10
C ALA A 144 -14.57 -2.54 3.52
N ALA A 145 -13.96 -2.10 2.43
CA ALA A 145 -14.33 -0.84 1.79
C ALA A 145 -15.77 -0.88 1.26
N VAL A 146 -16.12 -1.92 0.49
CA VAL A 146 -17.45 -2.05 -0.12
C VAL A 146 -18.54 -2.24 0.95
N THR A 147 -18.31 -3.14 1.92
CA THR A 147 -19.32 -3.47 2.95
C THR A 147 -19.61 -2.29 3.87
N ASN A 148 -18.63 -1.44 4.15
CA ASN A 148 -18.81 -0.28 5.03
C ASN A 148 -19.08 1.03 4.27
N GLY A 149 -19.32 0.97 2.95
CA GLY A 149 -19.72 2.12 2.14
C GLY A 149 -18.62 3.17 2.00
N TYR A 150 -17.35 2.75 1.87
CA TYR A 150 -16.25 3.62 1.48
C TYR A 150 -16.14 3.69 -0.06
N ASP A 151 -15.96 4.89 -0.57
CA ASP A 151 -15.84 5.15 -2.02
C ASP A 151 -14.43 4.85 -2.51
N VAL A 152 -13.43 5.10 -1.65
CA VAL A 152 -12.02 5.05 -1.98
C VAL A 152 -11.24 4.19 -0.97
N LEU A 153 -10.41 3.28 -1.50
CA LEU A 153 -9.40 2.55 -0.74
C LEU A 153 -8.02 3.15 -1.04
N ALA A 154 -7.43 3.86 -0.08
CA ALA A 154 -6.09 4.44 -0.20
C ALA A 154 -5.02 3.51 0.38
N THR A 155 -3.90 3.36 -0.33
CA THR A 155 -2.77 2.53 0.10
C THR A 155 -1.47 3.32 0.15
N GLY A 156 -0.60 3.01 1.11
CA GLY A 156 0.67 3.68 1.37
C GLY A 156 1.80 3.36 0.37
N HIS A 157 1.47 2.92 -0.85
CA HIS A 157 2.48 2.72 -1.88
C HIS A 157 3.06 4.06 -2.34
N ASN A 158 4.37 4.18 -2.26
CA ASN A 158 5.12 5.39 -2.57
C ASN A 158 5.84 5.31 -3.93
N LEU A 159 6.60 6.36 -4.30
CA LEU A 159 7.35 6.41 -5.55
C LEU A 159 8.31 5.22 -5.72
N ASP A 160 8.99 4.83 -4.64
CA ASP A 160 9.97 3.73 -4.68
C ASP A 160 9.30 2.38 -4.93
N ASP A 161 8.12 2.15 -4.34
CA ASP A 161 7.32 0.95 -4.54
C ASP A 161 6.84 0.84 -5.98
N GLU A 162 6.23 1.90 -6.49
CA GLU A 162 5.66 1.91 -7.84
C GLU A 162 6.72 1.83 -8.93
N ALA A 163 7.86 2.51 -8.75
CA ALA A 163 8.98 2.40 -9.67
C ALA A 163 9.58 0.98 -9.68
N ALA A 164 9.68 0.32 -8.51
CA ALA A 164 10.18 -1.04 -8.41
C ALA A 164 9.22 -2.07 -9.05
N VAL A 165 7.91 -1.89 -8.87
CA VAL A 165 6.90 -2.72 -9.53
C VAL A 165 6.97 -2.53 -11.04
N LEU A 166 7.02 -1.28 -11.51
CA LEU A 166 7.16 -0.97 -12.94
C LEU A 166 8.42 -1.61 -13.54
N LEU A 167 9.58 -1.47 -12.88
CA LEU A 167 10.83 -2.09 -13.35
C LEU A 167 10.69 -3.60 -13.47
N GLY A 168 10.10 -4.25 -12.46
CA GLY A 168 9.85 -5.68 -12.48
C GLY A 168 8.93 -6.13 -13.60
N ASN A 169 7.89 -5.35 -13.91
CA ASN A 169 6.95 -5.65 -15.00
C ASN A 169 7.61 -5.44 -16.38
N VAL A 170 8.41 -4.37 -16.56
CA VAL A 170 9.17 -4.11 -17.79
C VAL A 170 10.19 -5.21 -18.04
N LEU A 171 10.97 -5.62 -17.03
CA LEU A 171 11.99 -6.67 -17.18
C LEU A 171 11.42 -8.04 -17.56
N ARG A 172 10.15 -8.29 -17.26
CA ARG A 172 9.47 -9.55 -17.62
C ARG A 172 8.51 -9.41 -18.80
N TRP A 173 8.37 -8.21 -19.36
CA TRP A 173 7.40 -7.92 -20.42
C TRP A 173 5.97 -8.35 -20.07
N GLU A 174 5.54 -8.10 -18.83
CA GLU A 174 4.21 -8.42 -18.35
C GLU A 174 3.20 -7.36 -18.82
N ALA A 175 2.84 -7.43 -20.12
CA ALA A 175 2.01 -6.41 -20.78
C ALA A 175 0.70 -6.13 -20.05
N GLY A 176 -0.02 -7.16 -19.60
CA GLY A 176 -1.26 -7.00 -18.82
C GLY A 176 -1.06 -6.29 -17.47
N TYR A 177 0.10 -6.46 -16.81
CA TYR A 177 0.43 -5.69 -15.60
C TYR A 177 0.88 -4.27 -15.94
N LEU A 178 1.57 -4.05 -17.05
CA LEU A 178 1.94 -2.71 -17.51
C LEU A 178 0.70 -1.87 -17.84
N GLY A 179 -0.28 -2.44 -18.51
CA GLY A 179 -1.55 -1.77 -18.79
C GLY A 179 -2.39 -1.42 -17.55
N ARG A 180 -2.10 -2.05 -16.40
CA ARG A 180 -2.74 -1.75 -15.11
C ARG A 180 -1.84 -0.95 -14.14
N GLN A 181 -0.64 -0.56 -14.58
CA GLN A 181 0.34 0.17 -13.77
C GLN A 181 -0.03 1.66 -13.70
N HIS A 182 -1.01 1.99 -12.89
CA HIS A 182 -1.49 3.35 -12.68
C HIS A 182 -1.71 3.60 -11.19
N PRO A 183 -1.55 4.85 -10.70
CA PRO A 183 -1.81 5.19 -9.30
C PRO A 183 -3.28 5.14 -8.90
N VAL A 184 -4.18 5.04 -9.88
CA VAL A 184 -5.63 4.84 -9.68
C VAL A 184 -6.08 3.58 -10.39
N LEU A 185 -6.80 2.73 -9.67
CA LEU A 185 -7.62 1.66 -10.24
C LEU A 185 -9.08 2.07 -10.04
N PRO A 186 -9.84 2.33 -11.11
CA PRO A 186 -11.20 2.85 -11.02
C PRO A 186 -12.12 1.87 -10.28
N ALA A 187 -13.19 2.40 -9.72
CA ALA A 187 -14.27 1.59 -9.16
C ALA A 187 -14.90 0.72 -10.25
N ALA A 188 -15.36 -0.46 -9.86
CA ALA A 188 -16.10 -1.38 -10.70
C ALA A 188 -17.13 -2.12 -9.84
N PRO A 189 -18.12 -2.83 -10.41
CA PRO A 189 -19.07 -3.60 -9.62
C PRO A 189 -18.37 -4.54 -8.62
N GLY A 190 -18.60 -4.32 -7.32
CA GLY A 190 -17.96 -5.05 -6.23
C GLY A 190 -16.52 -4.65 -5.90
N PHE A 191 -16.00 -3.55 -6.48
CA PHE A 191 -14.68 -3.00 -6.18
C PHE A 191 -14.76 -1.51 -5.87
N ALA A 192 -14.19 -1.11 -4.73
CA ALA A 192 -13.92 0.30 -4.43
C ALA A 192 -12.81 0.85 -5.35
N ARG A 193 -12.84 2.16 -5.63
CA ARG A 193 -11.72 2.86 -6.27
C ARG A 193 -10.48 2.71 -5.41
N LYS A 194 -9.35 2.28 -6.01
CA LYS A 194 -8.06 2.16 -5.29
C LYS A 194 -7.11 3.24 -5.72
N VAL A 195 -6.50 3.92 -4.75
CA VAL A 195 -5.61 5.04 -5.01
C VAL A 195 -4.29 4.92 -4.24
N LYS A 196 -3.25 5.57 -4.78
CA LYS A 196 -1.89 5.60 -4.21
C LYS A 196 -1.41 7.06 -4.06
N PRO A 197 -1.93 7.82 -3.08
CA PRO A 197 -1.64 9.25 -2.98
C PRO A 197 -0.18 9.59 -2.71
N LEU A 198 0.62 8.62 -2.20
CA LEU A 198 2.05 8.80 -1.94
C LEU A 198 2.94 8.63 -3.18
N VAL A 199 2.38 8.39 -4.35
CA VAL A 199 3.15 8.10 -5.59
C VAL A 199 4.18 9.18 -5.96
N ARG A 200 4.01 10.40 -5.47
CA ARG A 200 4.95 11.53 -5.68
C ARG A 200 5.98 11.70 -4.56
N LEU A 201 5.92 10.92 -3.48
CA LEU A 201 6.86 10.96 -2.35
C LEU A 201 7.75 9.72 -2.34
N GLY A 202 9.05 9.93 -2.13
CA GLY A 202 10.01 8.84 -1.94
C GLY A 202 9.99 8.30 -0.51
N GLU A 203 10.49 7.08 -0.33
CA GLU A 203 10.55 6.39 0.97
C GLU A 203 11.34 7.19 2.01
N ARG A 204 12.48 7.81 1.61
CA ARG A 204 13.28 8.69 2.47
C ARG A 204 12.51 9.95 2.89
N GLU A 205 11.69 10.50 2.00
CA GLU A 205 10.88 11.68 2.30
C GLU A 205 9.79 11.35 3.30
N LEU A 206 9.17 10.17 3.18
CA LEU A 206 8.16 9.71 4.14
C LEU A 206 8.77 9.41 5.51
N ALA A 207 9.96 8.80 5.57
CA ALA A 207 10.66 8.61 6.84
C ALA A 207 10.95 9.95 7.54
N ALA A 208 11.45 10.93 6.77
CA ALA A 208 11.70 12.27 7.30
C ALA A 208 10.41 12.98 7.73
N TYR A 209 9.31 12.81 6.97
CA TYR A 209 8.00 13.35 7.36
C TYR A 209 7.53 12.76 8.70
N CYS A 210 7.60 11.44 8.88
CA CYS A 210 7.21 10.80 10.12
C CYS A 210 8.03 11.29 11.32
N VAL A 211 9.35 11.43 11.17
CA VAL A 211 10.22 11.96 12.23
C VAL A 211 9.86 13.41 12.59
N LEU A 212 9.62 14.25 11.58
CA LEU A 212 9.32 15.67 11.80
C LEU A 212 7.90 15.94 12.32
N THR A 213 6.99 14.97 12.18
CA THR A 213 5.61 15.05 12.66
C THR A 213 5.33 14.13 13.85
N ASP A 214 6.39 13.55 14.42
CA ASP A 214 6.33 12.71 15.63
C ASP A 214 5.37 11.50 15.45
N ILE A 215 5.47 10.84 14.28
CA ILE A 215 4.74 9.59 14.01
C ILE A 215 5.62 8.42 14.45
N ASP A 216 5.19 7.71 15.49
CA ASP A 216 5.77 6.43 15.86
C ASP A 216 5.26 5.33 14.93
N TYR A 217 6.16 4.47 14.44
CA TYR A 217 5.83 3.38 13.53
C TYR A 217 6.73 2.16 13.74
N ILE A 218 6.27 0.99 13.30
CA ILE A 218 7.08 -0.22 13.34
C ILE A 218 8.27 -0.11 12.37
N VAL A 219 9.48 -0.25 12.89
CA VAL A 219 10.73 -0.17 12.11
C VAL A 219 11.15 -1.55 11.60
N GLU A 220 10.79 -2.59 12.32
CA GLU A 220 11.15 -3.97 11.98
C GLU A 220 10.51 -4.38 10.66
N GLU A 221 11.30 -5.05 9.84
CA GLU A 221 10.80 -5.64 8.60
C GLU A 221 9.98 -6.90 8.89
N CYS A 222 8.97 -7.14 8.04
CA CYS A 222 8.17 -8.35 8.12
C CYS A 222 9.09 -9.59 7.96
N PRO A 223 9.12 -10.54 8.91
CA PRO A 223 10.00 -11.71 8.84
C PRO A 223 9.71 -12.61 7.63
N MET A 224 8.54 -12.45 7.01
CA MET A 224 8.15 -13.19 5.82
C MET A 224 8.51 -12.46 4.50
N ALA A 225 9.12 -11.28 4.55
CA ALA A 225 9.51 -10.53 3.35
C ALA A 225 10.82 -11.04 2.72
N ALA A 226 11.56 -11.92 3.37
CA ALA A 226 12.80 -12.50 2.86
C ALA A 226 12.60 -13.12 1.46
N GLY A 227 13.50 -12.77 0.53
CA GLY A 227 13.42 -13.24 -0.87
C GLY A 227 12.39 -12.49 -1.74
N ASN A 228 11.82 -11.39 -1.29
CA ASN A 228 10.95 -10.56 -2.11
C ASN A 228 11.78 -9.85 -3.21
N ARG A 229 11.50 -10.20 -4.47
CA ARG A 229 12.20 -9.65 -5.64
C ARG A 229 12.10 -8.13 -5.78
N HIS A 230 11.01 -7.55 -5.26
CA HIS A 230 10.82 -6.09 -5.33
C HIS A 230 11.83 -5.33 -4.49
N LEU A 231 12.38 -5.91 -3.42
CA LEU A 231 13.46 -5.30 -2.63
C LEU A 231 14.72 -5.11 -3.47
N GLY A 232 15.11 -6.13 -4.24
CA GLY A 232 16.25 -6.02 -5.16
C GLY A 232 16.06 -4.96 -6.26
N TYR A 233 14.83 -4.80 -6.78
CA TYR A 233 14.54 -3.73 -7.74
C TYR A 233 14.61 -2.34 -7.10
N LYS A 234 14.14 -2.20 -5.85
CA LYS A 234 14.29 -0.96 -5.07
C LYS A 234 15.76 -0.59 -4.88
N GLU A 235 16.59 -1.55 -4.49
CA GLU A 235 18.03 -1.33 -4.28
C GLU A 235 18.72 -0.85 -5.56
N MET A 236 18.46 -1.49 -6.70
CA MET A 236 19.01 -1.07 -8.00
C MET A 236 18.57 0.35 -8.37
N LEU A 237 17.27 0.66 -8.21
CA LEU A 237 16.73 2.00 -8.46
C LEU A 237 17.32 3.04 -7.51
N ASN A 238 17.57 2.69 -6.24
CA ASN A 238 18.24 3.57 -5.28
C ASN A 238 19.67 3.91 -5.72
N GLN A 239 20.45 2.92 -6.20
CA GLN A 239 21.78 3.16 -6.71
C GLN A 239 21.82 4.09 -7.94
N ILE A 240 20.82 3.96 -8.82
CA ILE A 240 20.68 4.86 -9.98
C ILE A 240 20.29 6.26 -9.51
N GLU A 241 19.33 6.37 -8.59
CA GLU A 241 18.85 7.64 -8.03
C GLU A 241 19.95 8.41 -7.30
N GLU A 242 20.87 7.72 -6.61
CA GLU A 242 22.03 8.35 -5.96
C GLU A 242 22.96 9.02 -6.95
N ARG A 243 23.16 8.42 -8.12
CA ARG A 243 24.01 8.94 -9.19
C ARG A 243 23.31 10.01 -10.02
N SER A 244 22.02 9.82 -10.27
CA SER A 244 21.19 10.70 -11.09
C SER A 244 19.84 10.97 -10.39
N PRO A 245 19.81 11.97 -9.49
CA PRO A 245 18.59 12.30 -8.72
C PRO A 245 17.42 12.68 -9.61
N GLY A 246 16.27 12.11 -9.36
CA GLY A 246 15.04 12.28 -10.13
C GLY A 246 14.76 11.17 -11.14
N THR A 247 15.66 10.20 -11.31
CA THR A 247 15.51 9.11 -12.28
C THR A 247 14.29 8.23 -11.97
N LYS A 248 14.02 7.90 -10.69
CA LYS A 248 12.84 7.11 -10.32
C LYS A 248 11.53 7.81 -10.72
N ALA A 249 11.44 9.11 -10.44
CA ALA A 249 10.27 9.91 -10.80
C ALA A 249 10.13 10.02 -12.33
N ALA A 250 11.23 10.28 -13.05
CA ALA A 250 11.22 10.34 -14.51
C ALA A 250 10.81 9.00 -15.15
N PHE A 251 11.28 7.88 -14.59
CA PHE A 251 10.93 6.54 -15.05
C PHE A 251 9.43 6.25 -14.85
N LEU A 252 8.92 6.46 -13.62
CA LEU A 252 7.52 6.15 -13.31
C LEU A 252 6.55 7.07 -14.05
N PHE A 253 6.73 8.39 -13.92
CA PHE A 253 5.80 9.35 -14.54
C PHE A 253 5.95 9.39 -16.06
N GLY A 254 7.17 9.19 -16.58
CA GLY A 254 7.37 9.03 -18.02
C GLY A 254 6.62 7.83 -18.59
N PHE A 255 6.54 6.71 -17.84
CA PHE A 255 5.72 5.57 -18.21
C PHE A 255 4.22 5.89 -18.12
N ILE A 256 3.76 6.46 -17.00
CA ILE A 256 2.33 6.80 -16.80
C ILE A 256 1.84 7.73 -17.92
N GLU A 257 2.62 8.76 -18.26
CA GLU A 257 2.23 9.79 -19.23
C GLU A 257 2.34 9.36 -20.70
N ARG A 258 3.28 8.47 -21.03
CA ARG A 258 3.64 8.18 -22.44
C ARG A 258 3.63 6.71 -22.81
N GLY A 259 3.74 5.82 -21.82
CA GLY A 259 3.85 4.38 -22.03
C GLY A 259 2.58 3.62 -21.72
N HIS A 260 1.86 4.04 -20.69
CA HIS A 260 0.70 3.32 -20.15
C HIS A 260 -0.37 3.04 -21.22
N GLU A 261 -0.77 4.03 -22.00
CA GLU A 261 -1.79 3.87 -23.06
C GLU A 261 -1.42 2.81 -24.11
N ARG A 262 -0.13 2.57 -24.35
CA ARG A 262 0.35 1.58 -25.32
C ARG A 262 0.09 0.14 -24.89
N PHE A 263 -0.19 -0.08 -23.61
CA PHE A 263 -0.50 -1.37 -23.01
C PHE A 263 -1.96 -1.46 -22.55
N ALA A 264 -2.77 -0.44 -22.84
CA ALA A 264 -4.17 -0.41 -22.40
C ALA A 264 -4.98 -1.59 -22.98
N ASP A 265 -4.76 -1.95 -24.25
CA ASP A 265 -5.42 -3.08 -24.91
C ASP A 265 -4.95 -4.44 -24.35
N ASP A 266 -3.70 -4.51 -23.84
CA ASP A 266 -3.16 -5.71 -23.19
C ASP A 266 -3.67 -5.86 -21.75
N ALA A 267 -4.12 -4.76 -21.16
CA ALA A 267 -4.85 -4.77 -19.89
C ALA A 267 -6.26 -5.33 -20.14
N VAL A 268 -6.34 -6.57 -20.65
CA VAL A 268 -7.62 -7.29 -20.73
C VAL A 268 -8.28 -7.09 -19.38
N ASP A 269 -9.42 -6.42 -19.38
CA ASP A 269 -10.11 -6.16 -18.13
C ASP A 269 -10.63 -7.50 -17.61
N GLU A 270 -9.75 -8.21 -16.88
CA GLU A 270 -10.11 -9.44 -16.17
C GLU A 270 -11.35 -9.24 -15.28
N ARG A 271 -11.89 -8.01 -15.27
CA ARG A 271 -13.09 -7.61 -14.54
C ARG A 271 -14.36 -7.58 -15.42
N GLU A 272 -14.25 -7.73 -16.73
CA GLU A 272 -15.43 -7.66 -17.62
C GLU A 272 -16.40 -8.83 -17.45
N ASP A 273 -15.92 -10.04 -17.13
CA ASP A 273 -16.73 -11.25 -16.97
C ASP A 273 -16.78 -11.78 -15.52
N LEU A 274 -16.65 -10.87 -14.53
CA LEU A 274 -16.67 -11.30 -13.14
C LEU A 274 -18.10 -11.60 -12.67
N ARG A 275 -18.22 -12.72 -11.95
CA ARG A 275 -19.43 -13.13 -11.26
C ARG A 275 -19.20 -13.17 -9.74
N PRO A 276 -20.25 -13.06 -8.93
CA PRO A 276 -20.10 -13.22 -7.49
C PRO A 276 -19.55 -14.59 -7.12
N CYS A 277 -18.54 -14.62 -6.24
CA CYS A 277 -18.06 -15.86 -5.64
C CYS A 277 -19.18 -16.56 -4.87
N SER A 278 -19.37 -17.87 -5.09
CA SER A 278 -20.41 -18.66 -4.40
C SER A 278 -20.26 -18.73 -2.89
N GLU A 279 -19.05 -18.44 -2.35
CA GLU A 279 -18.78 -18.51 -0.90
C GLU A 279 -18.81 -17.14 -0.20
N CYS A 280 -18.38 -16.05 -0.86
CA CYS A 280 -18.24 -14.75 -0.21
C CYS A 280 -18.83 -13.58 -1.02
N GLY A 281 -19.39 -13.81 -2.20
CA GLY A 281 -19.96 -12.76 -3.05
C GLY A 281 -18.94 -11.86 -3.77
N ALA A 282 -17.64 -11.92 -3.43
CA ALA A 282 -16.62 -11.09 -4.08
C ALA A 282 -16.50 -11.41 -5.57
N PRO A 283 -16.27 -10.41 -6.43
CA PRO A 283 -16.13 -10.63 -7.87
C PRO A 283 -14.98 -11.57 -8.22
N THR A 284 -15.25 -12.55 -9.09
CA THR A 284 -14.26 -13.56 -9.50
C THR A 284 -14.59 -14.11 -10.91
N PRO A 285 -13.59 -14.48 -11.73
CA PRO A 285 -13.84 -15.14 -13.02
C PRO A 285 -14.31 -16.60 -12.88
N GLY A 286 -14.15 -17.22 -11.71
CA GLY A 286 -14.55 -18.60 -11.44
C GLY A 286 -15.70 -18.69 -10.43
N ASP A 287 -16.15 -19.89 -10.09
CA ASP A 287 -17.20 -20.09 -9.07
C ASP A 287 -16.77 -19.68 -7.68
N VAL A 288 -15.52 -19.98 -7.30
CA VAL A 288 -14.93 -19.66 -6.01
C VAL A 288 -13.71 -18.78 -6.20
N CYS A 289 -13.64 -17.64 -5.49
CA CYS A 289 -12.52 -16.70 -5.62
C CYS A 289 -11.21 -17.28 -5.06
N ALA A 290 -10.09 -16.69 -5.44
CA ALA A 290 -8.76 -17.17 -5.01
C ALA A 290 -8.57 -17.11 -3.49
N PHE A 291 -9.20 -16.15 -2.80
CA PHE A 291 -9.15 -16.04 -1.34
C PHE A 291 -9.94 -17.17 -0.67
N CYS A 292 -11.15 -17.45 -1.09
CA CYS A 292 -11.94 -18.57 -0.55
C CYS A 292 -11.24 -19.92 -0.78
N ARG A 293 -10.67 -20.15 -1.97
CA ARG A 293 -9.83 -21.34 -2.22
C ARG A 293 -8.62 -21.42 -1.28
N LEU A 294 -7.99 -20.29 -0.94
CA LEU A 294 -6.91 -20.25 0.04
C LEU A 294 -7.41 -20.62 1.44
N ARG A 295 -8.53 -20.02 1.87
CA ARG A 295 -9.20 -20.31 3.14
C ARG A 295 -9.55 -21.79 3.28
N THR A 296 -10.20 -22.40 2.29
CA THR A 296 -10.57 -23.81 2.29
C THR A 296 -9.34 -24.73 2.41
N ARG A 297 -8.26 -24.42 1.67
CA ARG A 297 -7.01 -25.20 1.79
C ARG A 297 -6.38 -25.06 3.18
N ALA A 298 -6.38 -23.85 3.75
CA ALA A 298 -5.88 -23.62 5.10
C ALA A 298 -6.69 -24.37 6.16
N ALA A 299 -8.02 -24.42 6.02
CA ALA A 299 -8.90 -25.17 6.91
C ALA A 299 -8.71 -26.69 6.83
N ALA A 300 -8.45 -27.22 5.63
CA ALA A 300 -8.22 -28.65 5.40
C ALA A 300 -6.90 -29.17 6.01
N GLN A 301 -5.91 -28.30 6.22
CA GLN A 301 -4.69 -28.68 6.92
C GLN A 301 -4.96 -28.72 8.45
N ARG A 302 -5.12 -29.91 9.02
CA ARG A 302 -5.10 -30.16 10.46
C ARG A 302 -3.68 -29.94 11.02
N ILE A 303 -3.26 -28.71 11.16
CA ILE A 303 -2.10 -28.35 11.96
C ILE A 303 -2.66 -27.94 13.32
N PRO A 304 -2.22 -28.55 14.44
CA PRO A 304 -2.67 -28.12 15.76
C PRO A 304 -2.41 -26.64 15.91
N LEU A 305 -3.42 -25.92 16.37
CA LEU A 305 -3.30 -24.55 16.84
C LEU A 305 -2.26 -24.57 17.98
N ARG A 306 -1.13 -23.88 17.78
CA ARG A 306 -0.08 -23.69 18.79
C ARG A 306 0.11 -24.90 19.74
N ALA A 307 0.89 -25.88 19.32
CA ALA A 307 1.61 -26.69 20.26
C ALA A 307 2.95 -25.97 20.51
N GLU A 308 3.03 -25.31 21.65
CA GLU A 308 4.15 -25.14 22.54
C GLU A 308 5.54 -25.11 21.89
N ALA A 309 6.06 -23.90 21.73
CA ALA A 309 7.48 -23.65 21.73
C ALA A 309 7.94 -23.64 23.21
N GLU A 310 8.03 -24.83 23.82
CA GLU A 310 8.83 -25.12 24.98
C GLU A 310 9.72 -26.32 24.62
N ALA A 311 10.98 -26.03 24.32
CA ALA A 311 12.20 -26.75 24.69
C ALA A 311 13.41 -26.06 24.06
#